data_c078508804fba409fee6275bcef460d7
#
_entry.id   c078508804fba409fee6275bcef460d7
#
_cell.length_a   1.000
_cell.length_b   1.000
_cell.length_c   1.000
_cell.angle_alpha   90.00
_cell.angle_beta   90.00
_cell.angle_gamma   90.00
#
_symmetry.space_group_name_H-M   'P 1'
#
loop_
_entity.id
_entity.type
_entity.pdbx_description
1 polymer ?
#
loop_
_entity_poly.entity_id
_entity_poly.type
_entity_poly.pdbx_seq_one_letter_code
_entity_poly.pdbx_strand_id
1 'polypeptide(L)'
;MLACAAFSAPAQVADHGHGPAPRPEHFDARTAHYDARFDHGHYYPPRGVYVHQLPPAPVLINHPSGRFYYSGGVWYAPRGPRFVVVPAPVGVFVPVLPAYYTTIWYSGVPYYYANDTYYNWSPDQNSYEVVQPPADVEQQATTQPPPSDELFVYPQRGQSDEQQSTDKYECHKWAAGQSGFDPTQSGGGVAADQSGSMRTEYQRALQACLVGRGYSVR
;
A
#
# COMPACT_ATOMS: atom_id res chain seq x y z
N MET A 1 2.78 -8.23 56.11
CA MET A 1 1.75 -8.07 55.07
C MET A 1 2.13 -6.84 54.25
N LEU A 2 2.82 -7.02 53.15
CA LEU A 2 3.15 -5.93 52.19
C LEU A 2 2.14 -5.96 51.05
N ALA A 3 1.40 -4.88 50.89
CA ALA A 3 0.48 -4.68 49.77
C ALA A 3 1.25 -4.12 48.56
N CYS A 4 1.34 -4.88 47.49
CA CYS A 4 1.80 -4.38 46.16
C CYS A 4 0.65 -3.65 45.49
N ALA A 5 0.75 -2.32 45.37
CA ALA A 5 -0.11 -1.53 44.48
C ALA A 5 0.41 -1.58 43.08
N ALA A 6 -0.36 -2.20 42.19
CA ALA A 6 -0.11 -2.17 40.73
C ALA A 6 -0.58 -0.83 40.18
N PHE A 7 0.33 -0.01 39.69
CA PHE A 7 0.04 1.18 38.90
C PHE A 7 -0.19 0.75 37.44
N SER A 8 -1.45 0.83 37.00
CA SER A 8 -1.79 0.76 35.57
C SER A 8 -1.53 2.11 34.93
N ALA A 9 -0.55 2.19 34.04
CA ALA A 9 -0.33 3.37 33.24
C ALA A 9 -1.36 3.40 32.08
N PRO A 10 -1.99 4.53 31.77
CA PRO A 10 -2.86 4.64 30.61
C PRO A 10 -2.01 4.59 29.32
N ALA A 11 -2.43 3.78 28.37
CA ALA A 11 -1.87 3.76 27.03
C ALA A 11 -2.10 5.14 26.37
N GLN A 12 -1.03 5.87 26.12
CA GLN A 12 -1.07 7.08 25.32
C GLN A 12 -1.28 6.66 23.86
N VAL A 13 -2.44 6.98 23.32
CA VAL A 13 -2.70 6.99 21.88
C VAL A 13 -1.79 8.08 21.29
N ALA A 14 -0.79 7.69 20.53
CA ALA A 14 0.07 8.62 19.80
C ALA A 14 -0.80 9.32 18.75
N ASP A 15 -1.10 10.58 19.00
CA ASP A 15 -1.63 11.49 17.99
C ASP A 15 -0.54 11.67 16.92
N HIS A 16 -0.73 11.04 15.76
CA HIS A 16 0.11 11.25 14.58
C HIS A 16 -0.27 12.59 13.94
N GLY A 17 -0.04 13.68 14.69
CA GLY A 17 -0.08 15.02 14.14
C GLY A 17 0.89 15.10 12.95
N HIS A 18 0.36 15.33 11.76
CA HIS A 18 1.11 15.58 10.55
C HIS A 18 1.84 16.94 10.67
N GLY A 19 2.91 16.95 11.45
CA GLY A 19 3.87 18.06 11.40
C GLY A 19 4.54 18.09 10.01
N PRO A 20 5.02 19.25 9.55
CA PRO A 20 5.75 19.33 8.28
C PRO A 20 6.91 18.34 8.30
N ALA A 21 7.00 17.52 7.24
CA ALA A 21 8.03 16.50 7.11
C ALA A 21 9.44 17.10 7.27
N PRO A 22 10.36 16.43 7.98
CA PRO A 22 11.72 16.93 8.11
C PRO A 22 12.36 17.12 6.74
N ARG A 23 12.95 18.27 6.51
CA ARG A 23 13.68 18.57 5.26
C ARG A 23 14.88 17.65 5.16
N PRO A 24 15.16 17.08 3.97
CA PRO A 24 16.37 16.30 3.77
C PRO A 24 17.62 17.17 4.05
N GLU A 25 18.49 16.71 4.93
CA GLU A 25 19.63 17.47 5.46
C GLU A 25 20.70 17.85 4.42
N HIS A 26 20.60 17.34 3.18
CA HIS A 26 21.62 17.50 2.14
C HIS A 26 21.18 18.36 0.95
N PHE A 27 20.03 19.01 1.01
CA PHE A 27 19.56 19.86 -0.09
C PHE A 27 19.35 21.30 0.37
N ASP A 28 19.70 22.25 -0.50
CA ASP A 28 19.29 23.63 -0.29
C ASP A 28 17.75 23.67 -0.25
N ALA A 29 17.22 24.04 0.90
CA ALA A 29 15.78 24.10 1.14
C ALA A 29 15.03 24.98 0.12
N ARG A 30 15.76 25.84 -0.62
CA ARG A 30 15.21 26.71 -1.67
C ARG A 30 14.97 25.98 -2.98
N THR A 31 15.58 24.81 -3.18
CA THR A 31 15.48 24.03 -4.41
C THR A 31 14.74 22.71 -4.22
N ALA A 32 14.37 22.36 -2.99
CA ALA A 32 13.65 21.13 -2.71
C ALA A 32 12.26 21.12 -3.38
N HIS A 33 11.93 20.03 -4.01
CA HIS A 33 10.60 19.78 -4.57
C HIS A 33 9.64 19.36 -3.46
N TYR A 34 8.55 20.11 -3.26
CA TYR A 34 7.47 19.72 -2.36
C TYR A 34 6.41 18.97 -3.13
N ASP A 35 6.18 17.72 -2.78
CA ASP A 35 5.15 16.89 -3.39
C ASP A 35 3.90 16.88 -2.48
N ALA A 36 2.88 17.60 -2.92
CA ALA A 36 1.59 17.71 -2.21
C ALA A 36 0.50 16.80 -2.79
N ARG A 37 0.80 16.00 -3.83
CA ARG A 37 -0.21 15.15 -4.46
C ARG A 37 -0.69 14.07 -3.50
N PHE A 38 -1.96 13.75 -3.55
CA PHE A 38 -2.59 12.72 -2.73
C PHE A 38 -2.30 12.91 -1.22
N ASP A 39 -2.26 14.15 -0.74
CA ASP A 39 -1.93 14.52 0.65
C ASP A 39 -0.56 14.00 1.12
N HIS A 40 0.36 13.75 0.18
CA HIS A 40 1.66 13.17 0.48
C HIS A 40 2.54 14.08 1.35
N GLY A 41 2.57 15.37 1.07
CA GLY A 41 3.13 16.41 1.95
C GLY A 41 4.62 16.26 2.27
N HIS A 42 5.46 15.82 1.34
CA HIS A 42 6.88 15.55 1.57
C HIS A 42 7.81 16.33 0.63
N TYR A 43 9.04 16.63 1.13
CA TYR A 43 10.07 17.30 0.34
C TYR A 43 11.07 16.29 -0.23
N TYR A 44 11.42 16.46 -1.50
CA TYR A 44 12.38 15.63 -2.21
C TYR A 44 13.45 16.48 -2.93
N PRO A 45 14.65 15.91 -3.16
CA PRO A 45 15.62 16.51 -4.05
C PRO A 45 15.07 16.60 -5.48
N PRO A 46 15.21 17.73 -6.17
CA PRO A 46 14.76 17.86 -7.55
C PRO A 46 15.51 16.92 -8.49
N ARG A 47 14.84 16.48 -9.54
CA ARG A 47 15.49 15.71 -10.62
C ARG A 47 16.59 16.53 -11.28
N GLY A 48 17.69 15.86 -11.65
CA GLY A 48 18.85 16.49 -12.25
C GLY A 48 19.87 17.05 -11.26
N VAL A 49 19.58 17.07 -9.96
CA VAL A 49 20.55 17.50 -8.94
C VAL A 49 21.64 16.45 -8.79
N TYR A 50 22.88 16.92 -8.69
CA TYR A 50 24.06 16.08 -8.44
C TYR A 50 24.38 16.02 -6.96
N VAL A 51 24.64 14.82 -6.46
CA VAL A 51 25.13 14.58 -5.10
C VAL A 51 26.48 13.86 -5.14
N HIS A 52 27.36 14.18 -4.20
CA HIS A 52 28.68 13.54 -4.10
C HIS A 52 28.61 12.19 -3.41
N GLN A 53 27.66 12.02 -2.51
CA GLN A 53 27.43 10.81 -1.73
C GLN A 53 25.97 10.43 -1.79
N LEU A 54 25.70 9.14 -1.79
CA LEU A 54 24.33 8.62 -1.64
C LEU A 54 23.88 8.74 -0.18
N PRO A 55 22.56 8.90 0.07
CA PRO A 55 22.01 8.76 1.42
C PRO A 55 22.36 7.41 2.03
N PRO A 56 22.25 7.26 3.37
CA PRO A 56 22.50 5.99 4.05
C PRO A 56 21.64 4.84 3.51
N ALA A 57 22.23 3.64 3.52
CA ALA A 57 21.56 2.38 3.13
C ALA A 57 20.88 2.40 1.74
N PRO A 58 21.56 2.82 0.67
CA PRO A 58 20.98 2.82 -0.66
C PRO A 58 20.81 1.38 -1.16
N VAL A 59 19.68 1.07 -1.78
CA VAL A 59 19.46 -0.21 -2.46
C VAL A 59 20.01 -0.11 -3.88
N LEU A 60 20.97 -0.97 -4.24
CA LEU A 60 21.47 -1.09 -5.62
C LEU A 60 20.46 -1.88 -6.46
N ILE A 61 20.06 -1.31 -7.58
CA ILE A 61 19.13 -1.92 -8.53
C ILE A 61 19.80 -1.98 -9.90
N ASN A 62 19.92 -3.19 -10.43
CA ASN A 62 20.42 -3.44 -11.78
C ASN A 62 19.20 -3.52 -12.74
N HIS A 63 19.23 -2.70 -13.78
CA HIS A 63 18.21 -2.65 -14.81
C HIS A 63 18.87 -2.66 -16.19
N PRO A 64 18.22 -3.15 -17.26
CA PRO A 64 18.81 -3.17 -18.61
C PRO A 64 19.35 -1.80 -19.08
N SER A 65 18.73 -0.69 -18.65
CA SER A 65 19.19 0.68 -18.98
C SER A 65 20.35 1.19 -18.10
N GLY A 66 20.81 0.41 -17.11
CA GLY A 66 21.93 0.80 -16.26
C GLY A 66 21.70 0.48 -14.78
N ARG A 67 22.64 0.97 -13.96
CA ARG A 67 22.58 0.83 -12.51
C ARG A 67 21.89 2.03 -11.89
N PHE A 68 21.01 1.75 -10.93
CA PHE A 68 20.32 2.77 -10.13
C PHE A 68 20.53 2.49 -8.66
N TYR A 69 20.41 3.54 -7.86
CA TYR A 69 20.40 3.44 -6.40
C TYR A 69 19.10 4.05 -5.91
N TYR A 70 18.41 3.33 -5.05
CA TYR A 70 17.15 3.75 -4.45
C TYR A 70 17.36 4.01 -2.97
N SER A 71 16.89 5.16 -2.48
CA SER A 71 16.88 5.50 -1.06
C SER A 71 15.75 6.48 -0.75
N GLY A 72 14.85 6.11 0.18
CA GLY A 72 13.81 6.99 0.69
C GLY A 72 12.86 7.59 -0.37
N GLY A 73 12.57 6.85 -1.46
CA GLY A 73 11.72 7.34 -2.56
C GLY A 73 12.47 8.16 -3.61
N VAL A 74 13.78 8.27 -3.49
CA VAL A 74 14.62 8.99 -4.45
C VAL A 74 15.49 8.00 -5.23
N TRP A 75 15.58 8.23 -6.53
CA TRP A 75 16.36 7.42 -7.45
C TRP A 75 17.59 8.16 -7.93
N TYR A 76 18.71 7.47 -7.95
CA TYR A 76 19.99 8.03 -8.34
C TYR A 76 20.65 7.17 -9.42
N ALA A 77 21.27 7.83 -10.39
CA ALA A 77 22.12 7.19 -11.38
C ALA A 77 23.57 7.66 -11.25
N PRO A 78 24.58 6.80 -11.43
CA PRO A 78 25.98 7.21 -11.39
C PRO A 78 26.32 8.11 -12.59
N ARG A 79 27.11 9.16 -12.33
CA ARG A 79 27.64 10.07 -13.35
C ARG A 79 29.09 10.46 -13.00
N GLY A 80 30.05 9.66 -13.48
CA GLY A 80 31.44 9.77 -13.10
C GLY A 80 31.63 9.59 -11.59
N PRO A 81 32.25 10.51 -10.86
CA PRO A 81 32.49 10.41 -9.42
C PRO A 81 31.28 10.85 -8.58
N ARG A 82 30.16 11.20 -9.20
CA ARG A 82 28.93 11.70 -8.55
C ARG A 82 27.72 10.88 -8.93
N PHE A 83 26.61 11.19 -8.29
CA PHE A 83 25.29 10.63 -8.60
C PHE A 83 24.34 11.76 -8.99
N VAL A 84 23.40 11.47 -9.86
CA VAL A 84 22.36 12.42 -10.27
C VAL A 84 20.99 11.87 -9.92
N VAL A 85 20.10 12.73 -9.40
CA VAL A 85 18.72 12.38 -9.13
C VAL A 85 17.99 12.18 -10.46
N VAL A 86 17.36 11.02 -10.62
CA VAL A 86 16.67 10.61 -11.85
C VAL A 86 15.23 10.17 -11.57
N PRO A 87 14.36 10.14 -12.58
CA PRO A 87 13.07 9.45 -12.47
C PRO A 87 13.26 7.97 -12.13
N ALA A 88 12.30 7.39 -11.43
CA ALA A 88 12.24 5.95 -11.19
C ALA A 88 12.17 5.19 -12.52
N PRO A 89 12.99 4.16 -12.75
CA PRO A 89 12.84 3.30 -13.91
C PRO A 89 11.63 2.39 -13.72
N VAL A 90 10.72 2.37 -14.68
CA VAL A 90 9.52 1.52 -14.67
C VAL A 90 9.91 0.05 -14.84
N GLY A 91 9.18 -0.85 -14.17
CA GLY A 91 9.42 -2.29 -14.22
C GLY A 91 10.52 -2.78 -13.28
N VAL A 92 11.07 -1.92 -12.43
CA VAL A 92 12.02 -2.36 -11.39
C VAL A 92 11.31 -2.67 -10.08
N PHE A 93 11.92 -3.54 -9.30
CA PHE A 93 11.41 -3.97 -8.01
C PHE A 93 12.23 -3.40 -6.87
N VAL A 94 11.55 -2.92 -5.82
CA VAL A 94 12.17 -2.47 -4.57
C VAL A 94 11.65 -3.32 -3.41
N PRO A 95 12.51 -3.73 -2.46
CA PRO A 95 12.08 -4.59 -1.36
C PRO A 95 11.23 -3.87 -0.32
N VAL A 96 11.34 -2.53 -0.26
CA VAL A 96 10.63 -1.69 0.71
C VAL A 96 10.15 -0.40 0.05
N LEU A 97 8.98 0.08 0.49
CA LEU A 97 8.48 1.40 0.11
C LEU A 97 9.24 2.52 0.84
N PRO A 98 9.20 3.76 0.34
CA PRO A 98 9.65 4.93 1.09
C PRO A 98 8.90 5.04 2.42
N ALA A 99 9.55 5.54 3.47
CA ALA A 99 8.92 5.69 4.79
C ALA A 99 7.65 6.59 4.77
N TYR A 100 7.59 7.51 3.82
CA TYR A 100 6.49 8.49 3.68
C TYR A 100 5.62 8.23 2.45
N TYR A 101 5.39 6.97 2.05
CA TYR A 101 4.48 6.69 0.95
C TYR A 101 3.02 7.01 1.31
N THR A 102 2.24 7.36 0.31
CA THR A 102 0.78 7.47 0.42
C THR A 102 0.14 6.30 -0.33
N THR A 103 -0.83 5.65 0.29
CA THR A 103 -1.67 4.67 -0.41
C THR A 103 -2.78 5.41 -1.13
N ILE A 104 -2.92 5.19 -2.42
CA ILE A 104 -4.02 5.70 -3.24
C ILE A 104 -4.81 4.53 -3.82
N TRP A 105 -6.09 4.74 -4.00
CA TRP A 105 -6.99 3.75 -4.56
C TRP A 105 -7.48 4.22 -5.94
N TYR A 106 -7.23 3.42 -6.94
CA TYR A 106 -7.68 3.67 -8.30
C TYR A 106 -8.44 2.44 -8.81
N SER A 107 -9.72 2.60 -9.14
CA SER A 107 -10.61 1.49 -9.54
C SER A 107 -10.60 0.30 -8.57
N GLY A 108 -10.51 0.57 -7.26
CA GLY A 108 -10.46 -0.46 -6.22
C GLY A 108 -9.10 -1.16 -6.04
N VAL A 109 -8.09 -0.76 -6.80
CA VAL A 109 -6.72 -1.30 -6.70
C VAL A 109 -5.85 -0.35 -5.89
N PRO A 110 -5.10 -0.83 -4.87
CA PRO A 110 -4.17 0.00 -4.14
C PRO A 110 -2.89 0.25 -4.97
N TYR A 111 -2.51 1.51 -5.08
CA TYR A 111 -1.20 1.95 -5.52
C TYR A 111 -0.51 2.65 -4.37
N TYR A 112 0.80 2.54 -4.31
CA TYR A 112 1.62 3.25 -3.34
C TYR A 112 2.35 4.37 -4.07
N TYR A 113 2.27 5.57 -3.55
CA TYR A 113 2.77 6.77 -4.20
C TYR A 113 3.82 7.48 -3.37
N ALA A 114 4.92 7.89 -3.97
CA ALA A 114 5.90 8.78 -3.40
C ALA A 114 6.78 9.38 -4.51
N ASN A 115 7.06 10.69 -4.45
CA ASN A 115 8.01 11.39 -5.31
C ASN A 115 7.80 11.12 -6.81
N ASP A 116 6.62 11.43 -7.34
CA ASP A 116 6.24 11.17 -8.74
C ASP A 116 6.34 9.70 -9.18
N THR A 117 6.32 8.78 -8.25
CA THR A 117 6.52 7.35 -8.52
C THR A 117 5.37 6.54 -7.96
N TYR A 118 4.85 5.63 -8.76
CA TYR A 118 3.78 4.71 -8.39
C TYR A 118 4.34 3.31 -8.26
N TYR A 119 3.92 2.63 -7.20
CA TYR A 119 4.36 1.27 -6.92
C TYR A 119 3.14 0.36 -6.74
N ASN A 120 3.27 -0.88 -7.21
CA ASN A 120 2.32 -1.94 -6.94
C ASN A 120 3.01 -3.07 -6.19
N TRP A 121 2.27 -3.75 -5.31
CA TRP A 121 2.76 -4.97 -4.70
C TRP A 121 2.77 -6.12 -5.70
N SER A 122 3.88 -6.83 -5.81
CA SER A 122 4.04 -8.04 -6.62
C SER A 122 4.20 -9.24 -5.69
N PRO A 123 3.16 -10.10 -5.54
CA PRO A 123 3.23 -11.29 -4.70
C PRO A 123 4.33 -12.26 -5.14
N ASP A 124 4.49 -12.44 -6.46
CA ASP A 124 5.46 -13.36 -7.05
C ASP A 124 6.91 -12.98 -6.74
N GLN A 125 7.18 -11.67 -6.64
CA GLN A 125 8.50 -11.13 -6.35
C GLN A 125 8.69 -10.78 -4.86
N ASN A 126 7.63 -10.86 -4.06
CA ASN A 126 7.60 -10.40 -2.68
C ASN A 126 8.23 -9.00 -2.53
N SER A 127 7.87 -8.09 -3.42
CA SER A 127 8.46 -6.75 -3.57
C SER A 127 7.50 -5.78 -4.27
N TYR A 128 7.85 -4.51 -4.29
CA TYR A 128 7.05 -3.47 -4.93
C TYR A 128 7.63 -3.14 -6.31
N GLU A 129 6.81 -3.23 -7.33
CA GLU A 129 7.16 -2.86 -8.69
C GLU A 129 6.90 -1.39 -8.94
N VAL A 130 7.84 -0.70 -9.56
CA VAL A 130 7.63 0.64 -10.10
C VAL A 130 6.79 0.54 -11.36
N VAL A 131 5.61 1.14 -11.35
CA VAL A 131 4.65 1.08 -12.46
C VAL A 131 4.40 2.46 -13.06
N GLN A 132 3.90 2.48 -14.29
CA GLN A 132 3.37 3.72 -14.86
C GLN A 132 2.04 4.08 -14.18
N PRO A 133 1.77 5.38 -13.94
CA PRO A 133 0.47 5.79 -13.42
C PRO A 133 -0.64 5.36 -14.38
N PRO A 134 -1.78 4.90 -13.85
CA PRO A 134 -2.97 4.71 -14.66
C PRO A 134 -3.37 6.02 -15.35
N ALA A 135 -4.03 5.93 -16.51
CA ALA A 135 -4.61 7.09 -17.16
C ALA A 135 -5.61 7.77 -16.19
N ASP A 136 -5.61 9.10 -16.17
CA ASP A 136 -6.51 9.91 -15.34
C ASP A 136 -6.41 9.64 -13.82
N VAL A 137 -5.28 9.08 -13.33
CA VAL A 137 -5.09 8.79 -11.91
C VAL A 137 -5.26 10.02 -11.01
N GLU A 138 -4.85 11.19 -11.49
CA GLU A 138 -4.96 12.46 -10.75
C GLU A 138 -6.43 12.87 -10.49
N GLN A 139 -7.37 12.45 -11.34
CA GLN A 139 -8.80 12.78 -11.21
C GLN A 139 -9.59 11.67 -10.50
N GLN A 140 -9.17 10.42 -10.61
CA GLN A 140 -9.95 9.26 -10.17
C GLN A 140 -9.40 8.58 -8.91
N ALA A 141 -8.14 8.83 -8.56
CA ALA A 141 -7.57 8.26 -7.35
C ALA A 141 -8.08 8.98 -6.10
N THR A 142 -8.23 8.23 -5.03
CA THR A 142 -8.57 8.73 -3.70
C THR A 142 -7.61 8.19 -2.67
N THR A 143 -7.33 8.97 -1.63
CA THR A 143 -6.56 8.52 -0.46
C THR A 143 -7.42 7.69 0.50
N GLN A 144 -8.73 7.70 0.32
CA GLN A 144 -9.62 6.84 1.09
C GLN A 144 -9.70 5.46 0.44
N PRO A 145 -9.59 4.39 1.23
CA PRO A 145 -9.87 3.06 0.72
C PRO A 145 -11.31 3.01 0.20
N PRO A 146 -11.58 2.17 -0.81
CA PRO A 146 -12.96 1.95 -1.20
C PRO A 146 -13.76 1.59 0.04
N PRO A 147 -15.07 1.94 0.10
CA PRO A 147 -15.91 1.52 1.19
C PRO A 147 -15.64 0.05 1.45
N SER A 148 -15.39 -0.30 2.71
CA SER A 148 -15.21 -1.71 3.06
C SER A 148 -16.49 -2.39 2.63
N ASP A 149 -16.37 -3.29 1.66
CA ASP A 149 -17.48 -4.16 1.24
C ASP A 149 -17.75 -5.19 2.34
N GLU A 150 -17.77 -4.71 3.58
CA GLU A 150 -18.12 -5.52 4.74
C GLU A 150 -19.61 -5.85 4.61
N LEU A 151 -19.86 -7.08 4.19
CA LEU A 151 -21.21 -7.58 4.03
C LEU A 151 -21.88 -7.69 5.40
N PHE A 152 -22.92 -6.93 5.61
CA PHE A 152 -23.78 -7.11 6.78
C PHE A 152 -24.60 -8.38 6.62
N VAL A 153 -24.28 -9.37 7.44
CA VAL A 153 -24.86 -10.72 7.36
C VAL A 153 -25.82 -10.93 8.51
N TYR A 154 -27.10 -11.09 8.21
CA TYR A 154 -28.15 -11.28 9.20
C TYR A 154 -28.76 -12.68 9.10
N PRO A 155 -28.78 -13.48 10.18
CA PRO A 155 -29.40 -14.80 10.18
C PRO A 155 -30.94 -14.67 10.01
N GLN A 156 -31.51 -15.45 9.09
CA GLN A 156 -32.94 -15.44 8.81
C GLN A 156 -33.68 -16.69 9.35
N ARG A 157 -32.93 -17.67 9.82
CA ARG A 157 -33.49 -18.97 10.27
C ARG A 157 -33.12 -19.31 11.72
N GLY A 158 -32.74 -18.31 12.52
CA GLY A 158 -32.36 -18.51 13.92
C GLY A 158 -31.03 -19.25 14.11
N GLN A 159 -30.09 -19.10 13.16
CA GLN A 159 -28.75 -19.70 13.28
C GLN A 159 -28.04 -19.19 14.54
N SER A 160 -27.51 -20.13 15.33
CA SER A 160 -26.70 -19.80 16.51
C SER A 160 -25.38 -19.11 16.13
N ASP A 161 -24.72 -18.46 17.08
CA ASP A 161 -23.42 -17.78 16.82
C ASP A 161 -22.34 -18.77 16.34
N GLU A 162 -22.34 -19.99 16.86
CA GLU A 162 -21.45 -21.06 16.43
C GLU A 162 -21.74 -21.46 14.97
N GLN A 163 -23.03 -21.61 14.63
CA GLN A 163 -23.46 -21.90 13.26
C GLN A 163 -23.05 -20.75 12.31
N GLN A 164 -23.28 -19.50 12.72
CA GLN A 164 -22.90 -18.32 11.91
C GLN A 164 -21.39 -18.27 11.66
N SER A 165 -20.57 -18.56 12.66
CA SER A 165 -19.12 -18.59 12.53
C SER A 165 -18.65 -19.66 11.55
N THR A 166 -19.23 -20.86 11.66
CA THR A 166 -18.95 -21.99 10.77
C THR A 166 -19.36 -21.67 9.33
N ASP A 167 -20.58 -21.17 9.14
CA ASP A 167 -21.11 -20.81 7.82
C ASP A 167 -20.29 -19.72 7.13
N LYS A 168 -19.91 -18.68 7.87
CA LYS A 168 -19.03 -17.61 7.35
C LYS A 168 -17.68 -18.16 6.90
N TYR A 169 -17.06 -19.02 7.72
CA TYR A 169 -15.77 -19.62 7.37
C TYR A 169 -15.84 -20.51 6.13
N GLU A 170 -16.85 -21.37 6.05
CA GLU A 170 -17.02 -22.25 4.89
C GLU A 170 -17.35 -21.47 3.61
N CYS A 171 -18.19 -20.43 3.71
CA CYS A 171 -18.48 -19.56 2.59
C CYS A 171 -17.27 -18.75 2.15
N HIS A 172 -16.44 -18.28 3.08
CA HIS A 172 -15.17 -17.65 2.77
C HIS A 172 -14.24 -18.59 1.99
N LYS A 173 -14.02 -19.81 2.49
CA LYS A 173 -13.17 -20.80 1.78
C LYS A 173 -13.70 -21.10 0.37
N TRP A 174 -15.00 -21.27 0.23
CA TRP A 174 -15.60 -21.52 -1.07
C TRP A 174 -15.44 -20.33 -2.01
N ALA A 175 -15.70 -19.11 -1.54
CA ALA A 175 -15.57 -17.89 -2.33
C ALA A 175 -14.11 -17.63 -2.76
N ALA A 176 -13.14 -17.86 -1.87
CA ALA A 176 -11.73 -17.76 -2.19
C ALA A 176 -11.32 -18.78 -3.27
N GLY A 177 -11.81 -20.02 -3.17
CA GLY A 177 -11.56 -21.04 -4.19
C GLY A 177 -12.21 -20.74 -5.54
N GLN A 178 -13.36 -20.05 -5.58
CA GLN A 178 -14.05 -19.69 -6.82
C GLN A 178 -13.40 -18.48 -7.52
N SER A 179 -12.99 -17.50 -6.75
CA SER A 179 -12.48 -16.23 -7.27
C SER A 179 -10.95 -16.22 -7.45
N GLY A 180 -10.22 -17.09 -6.76
CA GLY A 180 -8.78 -17.00 -6.62
C GLY A 180 -8.30 -15.86 -5.70
N PHE A 181 -9.20 -15.07 -5.13
CA PHE A 181 -8.91 -13.96 -4.23
C PHE A 181 -9.14 -14.35 -2.78
N ASP A 182 -8.13 -14.23 -1.94
CA ASP A 182 -8.23 -14.49 -0.50
C ASP A 182 -7.95 -13.20 0.29
N PRO A 183 -8.98 -12.55 0.88
CA PRO A 183 -8.81 -11.29 1.61
C PRO A 183 -7.92 -11.41 2.85
N THR A 184 -7.60 -12.62 3.31
CA THR A 184 -6.67 -12.83 4.43
C THR A 184 -5.20 -12.71 4.01
N GLN A 185 -4.93 -12.69 2.70
CA GLN A 185 -3.60 -12.54 2.14
C GLN A 185 -3.36 -11.08 1.68
N SER A 186 -2.12 -10.66 1.72
CA SER A 186 -1.72 -9.35 1.20
C SER A 186 -2.09 -9.22 -0.28
N GLY A 187 -2.80 -8.16 -0.66
CA GLY A 187 -3.30 -7.97 -2.02
C GLY A 187 -4.31 -9.01 -2.52
N GLY A 188 -4.83 -9.86 -1.61
CA GLY A 188 -5.72 -10.95 -1.97
C GLY A 188 -4.99 -12.18 -2.53
N GLY A 189 -3.67 -12.25 -2.46
CA GLY A 189 -2.84 -13.32 -3.02
C GLY A 189 -2.75 -13.29 -4.56
N VAL A 190 -3.13 -12.17 -5.19
CA VAL A 190 -3.20 -12.02 -6.66
C VAL A 190 -2.41 -10.79 -7.10
N ALA A 191 -2.14 -10.69 -8.41
CA ALA A 191 -1.48 -9.52 -8.98
C ALA A 191 -2.35 -8.26 -8.83
N ALA A 192 -1.71 -7.09 -8.66
CA ALA A 192 -2.39 -5.85 -8.33
C ALA A 192 -3.42 -5.42 -9.39
N ASP A 193 -3.12 -5.65 -10.66
CA ASP A 193 -4.01 -5.37 -11.81
C ASP A 193 -5.27 -6.25 -11.81
N GLN A 194 -5.24 -7.43 -11.19
CA GLN A 194 -6.34 -8.38 -11.10
C GLN A 194 -7.12 -8.26 -9.78
N SER A 195 -6.51 -7.65 -8.77
CA SER A 195 -7.04 -7.60 -7.40
C SER A 195 -8.46 -7.02 -7.33
N GLY A 196 -8.77 -5.96 -8.07
CA GLY A 196 -10.10 -5.33 -8.07
C GLY A 196 -11.19 -6.24 -8.63
N SER A 197 -10.95 -6.87 -9.79
CA SER A 197 -11.92 -7.78 -10.42
C SER A 197 -12.13 -9.05 -9.59
N MET A 198 -11.05 -9.66 -9.12
CA MET A 198 -11.13 -10.90 -8.34
C MET A 198 -11.73 -10.67 -6.95
N ARG A 199 -11.53 -9.50 -6.34
CA ARG A 199 -12.26 -9.10 -5.12
C ARG A 199 -13.76 -9.04 -5.36
N THR A 200 -14.19 -8.43 -6.46
CA THR A 200 -15.62 -8.35 -6.81
C THR A 200 -16.23 -9.75 -7.00
N GLU A 201 -15.50 -10.66 -7.67
CA GLU A 201 -15.92 -12.05 -7.81
C GLU A 201 -16.00 -12.78 -6.46
N TYR A 202 -15.00 -12.58 -5.59
CA TYR A 202 -15.01 -13.11 -4.23
C TYR A 202 -16.26 -12.69 -3.45
N GLN A 203 -16.58 -11.40 -3.47
CA GLN A 203 -17.75 -10.88 -2.75
C GLN A 203 -19.07 -11.42 -3.31
N ARG A 204 -19.18 -11.51 -4.63
CA ARG A 204 -20.35 -12.11 -5.29
C ARG A 204 -20.52 -13.58 -4.88
N ALA A 205 -19.43 -14.34 -4.86
CA ALA A 205 -19.44 -15.73 -4.43
C ALA A 205 -19.79 -15.86 -2.95
N LEU A 206 -19.14 -15.06 -2.08
CA LEU A 206 -19.42 -15.05 -0.64
C LEU A 206 -20.88 -14.73 -0.34
N GLN A 207 -21.45 -13.71 -0.97
CA GLN A 207 -22.85 -13.33 -0.85
C GLN A 207 -23.78 -14.48 -1.30
N ALA A 208 -23.51 -15.09 -2.45
CA ALA A 208 -24.31 -16.19 -2.97
C ALA A 208 -24.33 -17.40 -2.01
N CYS A 209 -23.17 -17.75 -1.44
CA CYS A 209 -23.08 -18.84 -0.46
C CYS A 209 -23.88 -18.54 0.81
N LEU A 210 -23.72 -17.34 1.39
CA LEU A 210 -24.42 -16.95 2.62
C LEU A 210 -25.93 -16.88 2.42
N VAL A 211 -26.39 -16.31 1.30
CA VAL A 211 -27.82 -16.30 0.96
C VAL A 211 -28.36 -17.71 0.82
N GLY A 212 -27.63 -18.63 0.18
CA GLY A 212 -28.02 -20.05 0.07
C GLY A 212 -28.14 -20.74 1.42
N ARG A 213 -27.40 -20.29 2.44
CA ARG A 213 -27.48 -20.80 3.83
C ARG A 213 -28.52 -20.09 4.68
N GLY A 214 -29.29 -19.17 4.12
CA GLY A 214 -30.41 -18.51 4.80
C GLY A 214 -29.98 -17.28 5.60
N TYR A 215 -29.02 -16.53 5.10
CA TYR A 215 -28.65 -15.19 5.59
C TYR A 215 -29.19 -14.11 4.65
N SER A 216 -29.60 -12.99 5.21
CA SER A 216 -29.75 -11.75 4.46
C SER A 216 -28.42 -11.04 4.43
N VAL A 217 -27.97 -10.69 3.24
CA VAL A 217 -26.67 -10.03 3.02
C VAL A 217 -26.91 -8.70 2.35
N ARG A 218 -26.35 -7.61 2.94
CA ARG A 218 -26.48 -6.24 2.44
C ARG A 218 -25.10 -5.57 2.38
#